data_b595ef5309f309fa6c47be6a40addbdf
#
_entry.id   b595ef5309f309fa6c47be6a40addbdf
#
_cell.length_a   1.000
_cell.length_b   1.000
_cell.length_c   1.000
_cell.angle_alpha   90.00
_cell.angle_beta   90.00
_cell.angle_gamma   90.00
#
_symmetry.space_group_name_H-M   'P 1'
#
loop_
_entity.id
_entity.type
_entity.pdbx_description
1 polymer ?
#
loop_
_entity_poly.entity_id
_entity_poly.type
_entity_poly.pdbx_seq_one_letter_code
_entity_poly.pdbx_strand_id
1 'polypeptide(L)'
;MEWLLFLFVAVLSFREAWIIGGGNTHDFFWRAWDGQGYYEWLPSAFITGRFDFMPWSHRLSETKVINLFTMGVSILQLPFFLVSQLFTWVFGYPNSGYNPANAVCMMAATATYVGAGAVLSFKLARRYSTTPAALLAVISIYGGSNLFFYATDQPLMSHGYSYFLVSLFCWCGLRIIDGPRRMHVFLFLISGGLMVLVRQLNVVILVFPIWMAWRSKEGIRGSWNNLIGHRGVFVLGLAVGLVPWVLQSIYWHYITGDWYANGYAYKEEYFEFDKMVPGLVLFSPRNGWLVYSPIFFIVIGTLLIQTWRDRGPARPILLIFALTVLLYSAWWCWWLGGAYGYRGLIDLYGLFAIPFAWFFRSVMRGSWSLRIFVLVLLCALIRLNFGMMEHYDFDRYSVAASWPKFFEVVGDIAAGN
;
A
#
# COMPACT_ATOMS: atom_id res chain seq x y z
N MET A 1 -15.69 4.91 17.37
CA MET A 1 -14.47 5.59 16.89
C MET A 1 -13.87 4.89 15.67
N GLU A 2 -13.65 3.57 15.68
CA GLU A 2 -13.11 2.82 14.52
C GLU A 2 -13.96 3.03 13.26
N TRP A 3 -15.29 2.93 13.37
CA TRP A 3 -16.22 3.21 12.26
C TRP A 3 -16.17 4.66 11.77
N LEU A 4 -15.99 5.63 12.66
CA LEU A 4 -15.87 7.03 12.27
C LEU A 4 -14.55 7.27 11.52
N LEU A 5 -13.45 6.65 11.95
CA LEU A 5 -12.18 6.71 11.23
C LEU A 5 -12.29 6.05 9.85
N PHE A 6 -12.92 4.87 9.77
CA PHE A 6 -13.18 4.20 8.50
C PHE A 6 -13.97 5.10 7.54
N LEU A 7 -15.11 5.61 8.01
CA LEU A 7 -15.99 6.46 7.19
C LEU A 7 -15.26 7.74 6.75
N PHE A 8 -14.54 8.39 7.66
CA PHE A 8 -13.77 9.60 7.35
C PHE A 8 -12.78 9.35 6.21
N VAL A 9 -11.94 8.32 6.35
CA VAL A 9 -10.92 8.01 5.33
C VAL A 9 -11.54 7.52 4.03
N ALA A 10 -12.53 6.61 4.10
CA ALA A 10 -13.15 6.04 2.90
C ALA A 10 -13.98 7.08 2.13
N VAL A 11 -14.81 7.87 2.81
CA VAL A 11 -15.64 8.89 2.16
C VAL A 11 -14.75 9.99 1.57
N LEU A 12 -13.72 10.43 2.29
CA LEU A 12 -12.79 11.44 1.77
C LEU A 12 -12.01 10.91 0.56
N SER A 13 -11.48 9.68 0.63
CA SER A 13 -10.78 9.07 -0.52
C SER A 13 -11.68 8.94 -1.74
N PHE A 14 -12.92 8.47 -1.56
CA PHE A 14 -13.88 8.34 -2.66
C PHE A 14 -14.26 9.70 -3.25
N ARG A 15 -14.60 10.66 -2.39
CA ARG A 15 -14.97 12.01 -2.82
C ARG A 15 -13.86 12.68 -3.63
N GLU A 16 -12.63 12.63 -3.13
CA GLU A 16 -11.49 13.25 -3.82
C GLU A 16 -11.16 12.52 -5.13
N ALA A 17 -11.20 11.19 -5.17
CA ALA A 17 -11.03 10.43 -6.41
C ALA A 17 -12.09 10.81 -7.47
N TRP A 18 -13.33 11.05 -7.04
CA TRP A 18 -14.40 11.53 -7.91
C TRP A 18 -14.15 12.94 -8.42
N ILE A 19 -13.71 13.86 -7.55
CA ILE A 19 -13.44 15.26 -7.90
C ILE A 19 -12.23 15.36 -8.84
N ILE A 20 -11.13 14.66 -8.54
CA ILE A 20 -9.91 14.66 -9.37
C ILE A 20 -10.20 14.07 -10.75
N GLY A 21 -11.07 13.06 -10.84
CA GLY A 21 -11.61 12.55 -12.09
C GLY A 21 -12.52 13.53 -12.83
N GLY A 22 -12.80 14.71 -12.25
CA GLY A 22 -13.71 15.71 -12.83
C GLY A 22 -15.15 15.23 -13.02
N GLY A 23 -15.57 14.19 -12.25
CA GLY A 23 -16.83 13.48 -12.47
C GLY A 23 -16.87 12.71 -13.79
N ASN A 24 -15.79 12.77 -14.59
CA ASN A 24 -15.66 12.06 -15.86
C ASN A 24 -15.01 10.70 -15.65
N THR A 25 -15.80 9.66 -15.75
CA THR A 25 -15.32 8.26 -15.60
C THR A 25 -14.66 7.70 -16.86
N HIS A 26 -14.77 8.41 -18.01
CA HIS A 26 -14.26 7.91 -19.28
C HIS A 26 -12.73 7.73 -19.26
N ASP A 27 -12.01 8.71 -18.68
CA ASP A 27 -10.54 8.70 -18.68
C ASP A 27 -9.95 7.98 -17.44
N PHE A 28 -10.79 7.54 -16.51
CA PHE A 28 -10.37 6.93 -15.24
C PHE A 28 -9.36 5.78 -15.44
N PHE A 29 -9.66 4.85 -16.31
CA PHE A 29 -8.79 3.71 -16.58
C PHE A 29 -7.53 4.11 -17.35
N TRP A 30 -7.64 5.04 -18.30
CA TRP A 30 -6.52 5.46 -19.15
C TRP A 30 -5.48 6.29 -18.41
N ARG A 31 -5.88 7.01 -17.37
CA ARG A 31 -4.96 7.73 -16.47
C ARG A 31 -4.27 6.83 -15.46
N ALA A 32 -4.71 5.60 -15.31
CA ALA A 32 -4.27 4.74 -14.22
C ALA A 32 -2.90 4.07 -14.45
N TRP A 33 -2.28 4.24 -15.64
CA TRP A 33 -0.97 3.66 -16.01
C TRP A 33 -0.85 2.20 -15.57
N ASP A 34 0.12 1.86 -14.70
CA ASP A 34 0.29 0.51 -14.14
C ASP A 34 -1.00 -0.04 -13.48
N GLY A 35 -1.86 0.84 -13.00
CA GLY A 35 -3.15 0.48 -12.42
C GLY A 35 -4.06 -0.30 -13.38
N GLN A 36 -3.96 -0.05 -14.69
CA GLN A 36 -4.69 -0.83 -15.70
C GLN A 36 -4.23 -2.28 -15.70
N GLY A 37 -2.93 -2.54 -15.63
CA GLY A 37 -2.40 -3.89 -15.60
C GLY A 37 -2.83 -4.69 -14.37
N TYR A 38 -3.08 -4.03 -13.24
CA TYR A 38 -3.71 -4.66 -12.08
C TYR A 38 -5.20 -4.95 -12.30
N TYR A 39 -5.91 -4.09 -13.03
CA TYR A 39 -7.35 -4.19 -13.22
C TYR A 39 -7.75 -5.15 -14.34
N GLU A 40 -7.00 -5.21 -15.45
CA GLU A 40 -7.40 -5.91 -16.70
C GLU A 40 -7.65 -7.42 -16.53
N TRP A 41 -7.20 -8.03 -15.44
CA TRP A 41 -7.54 -9.40 -15.09
C TRP A 41 -9.06 -9.64 -15.00
N LEU A 42 -9.81 -8.64 -14.50
CA LEU A 42 -11.25 -8.75 -14.29
C LEU A 42 -12.04 -8.76 -15.60
N PRO A 43 -11.86 -7.77 -16.51
CA PRO A 43 -12.47 -7.84 -17.83
C PRO A 43 -12.03 -9.08 -18.63
N SER A 44 -10.76 -9.48 -18.49
CA SER A 44 -10.26 -10.68 -19.17
C SER A 44 -10.93 -11.96 -18.69
N ALA A 45 -11.13 -12.10 -17.37
CA ALA A 45 -11.75 -13.30 -16.79
C ALA A 45 -13.26 -13.35 -16.98
N PHE A 46 -13.97 -12.20 -16.85
CA PHE A 46 -15.43 -12.19 -16.73
C PHE A 46 -16.17 -11.68 -17.98
N ILE A 47 -15.46 -11.04 -18.92
CA ILE A 47 -16.09 -10.45 -20.10
C ILE A 47 -15.55 -11.07 -21.40
N THR A 48 -14.23 -11.01 -21.61
CA THR A 48 -13.64 -11.45 -22.88
C THR A 48 -13.28 -12.94 -22.92
N GLY A 49 -13.01 -13.55 -21.76
CA GLY A 49 -12.48 -14.91 -21.67
C GLY A 49 -11.05 -15.07 -22.22
N ARG A 50 -10.36 -13.96 -22.51
CA ARG A 50 -9.07 -13.96 -23.19
C ARG A 50 -7.96 -13.42 -22.30
N PHE A 51 -7.02 -14.28 -21.97
CA PHE A 51 -5.81 -13.94 -21.21
C PHE A 51 -4.55 -13.79 -22.08
N ASP A 52 -4.67 -14.16 -23.35
CA ASP A 52 -3.65 -14.02 -24.39
C ASP A 52 -3.64 -12.65 -25.04
N PHE A 53 -4.65 -11.83 -24.75
CA PHE A 53 -4.79 -10.46 -25.24
C PHE A 53 -5.30 -9.54 -24.14
N MET A 54 -4.36 -8.97 -23.40
CA MET A 54 -4.61 -7.99 -22.34
C MET A 54 -3.99 -6.66 -22.75
N PRO A 55 -4.77 -5.57 -22.88
CA PRO A 55 -4.30 -4.32 -23.51
C PRO A 55 -3.07 -3.68 -22.90
N TRP A 56 -2.89 -3.82 -21.57
CA TRP A 56 -1.78 -3.23 -20.82
C TRP A 56 -0.61 -4.20 -20.59
N SER A 57 -0.61 -5.31 -21.30
CA SER A 57 0.36 -6.38 -21.09
C SER A 57 1.53 -6.31 -22.08
N HIS A 58 2.65 -6.93 -21.72
CA HIS A 58 3.83 -6.99 -22.56
C HIS A 58 3.68 -8.10 -23.63
N ARG A 59 3.99 -7.77 -24.88
CA ARG A 59 3.89 -8.71 -25.99
C ARG A 59 5.09 -9.68 -26.00
N LEU A 60 4.82 -10.97 -25.95
CA LEU A 60 5.82 -12.03 -26.05
C LEU A 60 5.95 -12.57 -27.47
N SER A 61 4.83 -12.63 -28.22
CA SER A 61 4.76 -13.11 -29.59
C SER A 61 3.59 -12.45 -30.32
N GLU A 62 3.33 -12.83 -31.56
CA GLU A 62 2.16 -12.33 -32.30
C GLU A 62 0.82 -12.70 -31.64
N THR A 63 0.78 -13.82 -30.90
CA THR A 63 -0.44 -14.37 -30.30
C THR A 63 -0.46 -14.40 -28.79
N LYS A 64 0.62 -14.00 -28.10
CA LYS A 64 0.72 -14.08 -26.64
C LYS A 64 1.24 -12.79 -26.03
N VAL A 65 0.59 -12.38 -24.95
CA VAL A 65 1.03 -11.29 -24.09
C VAL A 65 1.18 -11.78 -22.65
N ILE A 66 2.07 -11.19 -21.87
CA ILE A 66 2.19 -11.43 -20.43
C ILE A 66 1.83 -10.16 -19.66
N ASN A 67 0.92 -10.29 -18.70
CA ASN A 67 0.67 -9.22 -17.74
C ASN A 67 1.85 -9.17 -16.75
N LEU A 68 2.46 -7.98 -16.63
CA LEU A 68 3.59 -7.75 -15.72
C LEU A 68 3.18 -7.82 -14.25
N PHE A 69 1.91 -7.53 -13.97
CA PHE A 69 1.33 -7.45 -12.65
C PHE A 69 0.56 -8.73 -12.32
N THR A 70 0.70 -9.19 -11.09
CA THR A 70 -0.03 -10.36 -10.61
C THR A 70 -1.50 -10.03 -10.35
N MET A 71 -2.36 -11.05 -10.34
CA MET A 71 -3.81 -10.91 -10.13
C MET A 71 -4.21 -10.52 -8.68
N GLY A 72 -3.26 -10.34 -7.76
CA GLY A 72 -3.55 -10.11 -6.35
C GLY A 72 -4.45 -8.90 -6.07
N VAL A 73 -4.24 -7.78 -6.77
CA VAL A 73 -5.09 -6.58 -6.66
C VAL A 73 -6.48 -6.84 -7.22
N SER A 74 -6.57 -7.49 -8.38
CA SER A 74 -7.86 -7.83 -9.02
C SER A 74 -8.73 -8.71 -8.12
N ILE A 75 -8.14 -9.63 -7.37
CA ILE A 75 -8.89 -10.45 -6.39
C ILE A 75 -9.55 -9.58 -5.31
N LEU A 76 -8.86 -8.55 -4.84
CA LEU A 76 -9.44 -7.60 -3.89
C LEU A 76 -10.49 -6.69 -4.55
N GLN A 77 -10.33 -6.35 -5.82
CA GLN A 77 -11.28 -5.57 -6.61
C GLN A 77 -12.50 -6.38 -7.03
N LEU A 78 -12.42 -7.72 -7.07
CA LEU A 78 -13.47 -8.61 -7.58
C LEU A 78 -14.86 -8.37 -6.98
N PRO A 79 -15.06 -8.23 -5.64
CA PRO A 79 -16.39 -7.97 -5.11
C PRO A 79 -17.03 -6.69 -5.67
N PHE A 80 -16.22 -5.65 -5.84
CA PHE A 80 -16.67 -4.37 -6.38
C PHE A 80 -16.90 -4.44 -7.90
N PHE A 81 -16.10 -5.24 -8.60
CA PHE A 81 -16.33 -5.51 -10.02
C PHE A 81 -17.65 -6.23 -10.25
N LEU A 82 -17.98 -7.24 -9.44
CA LEU A 82 -19.26 -7.94 -9.55
C LEU A 82 -20.45 -7.00 -9.29
N VAL A 83 -20.32 -6.08 -8.30
CA VAL A 83 -21.32 -5.04 -8.08
C VAL A 83 -21.42 -4.10 -9.28
N SER A 84 -20.30 -3.74 -9.90
CA SER A 84 -20.29 -2.89 -11.10
C SER A 84 -20.98 -3.54 -12.30
N GLN A 85 -20.90 -4.88 -12.43
CA GLN A 85 -21.62 -5.61 -13.48
C GLN A 85 -23.14 -5.51 -13.31
N LEU A 86 -23.62 -5.56 -12.03
CA LEU A 86 -25.04 -5.33 -11.75
C LEU A 86 -25.46 -3.92 -12.17
N PHE A 87 -24.69 -2.89 -11.85
CA PHE A 87 -24.98 -1.52 -12.28
C PHE A 87 -24.86 -1.34 -13.78
N THR A 88 -23.89 -1.99 -14.43
CA THR A 88 -23.76 -2.03 -15.89
C THR A 88 -25.03 -2.52 -16.55
N TRP A 89 -25.59 -3.61 -16.03
CA TRP A 89 -26.85 -4.18 -16.50
C TRP A 89 -28.06 -3.25 -16.22
N VAL A 90 -28.18 -2.73 -14.98
CA VAL A 90 -29.30 -1.87 -14.57
C VAL A 90 -29.36 -0.57 -15.39
N PHE A 91 -28.21 0.06 -15.64
CA PHE A 91 -28.15 1.33 -16.35
C PHE A 91 -27.97 1.18 -17.88
N GLY A 92 -27.89 -0.04 -18.38
CA GLY A 92 -27.76 -0.30 -19.82
C GLY A 92 -26.42 0.14 -20.42
N TYR A 93 -25.35 0.20 -19.61
CA TYR A 93 -24.02 0.52 -20.14
C TYR A 93 -23.46 -0.63 -21.01
N PRO A 94 -22.61 -0.32 -22.00
CA PRO A 94 -21.86 -1.35 -22.72
C PRO A 94 -21.03 -2.21 -21.76
N ASN A 95 -21.13 -3.54 -21.88
CA ASN A 95 -20.38 -4.48 -21.04
C ASN A 95 -18.94 -4.64 -21.53
N SER A 96 -18.15 -3.56 -21.42
CA SER A 96 -16.72 -3.54 -21.80
C SER A 96 -15.78 -3.84 -20.61
N GLY A 97 -16.26 -3.71 -19.38
CA GLY A 97 -15.42 -3.69 -18.17
C GLY A 97 -14.79 -2.33 -17.87
N TYR A 98 -14.99 -1.32 -18.73
CA TYR A 98 -14.36 0.01 -18.63
C TYR A 98 -15.39 1.15 -18.65
N ASN A 99 -16.64 0.86 -18.31
CA ASN A 99 -17.72 1.82 -18.29
C ASN A 99 -17.77 2.62 -16.97
N PRO A 100 -18.63 3.66 -16.84
CA PRO A 100 -18.75 4.48 -15.63
C PRO A 100 -19.04 3.69 -14.35
N ALA A 101 -19.87 2.64 -14.40
CA ALA A 101 -20.17 1.82 -13.23
C ALA A 101 -18.91 1.10 -12.71
N ASN A 102 -18.07 0.60 -13.64
CA ASN A 102 -16.79 -0.02 -13.27
C ASN A 102 -15.86 1.00 -12.59
N ALA A 103 -15.72 2.21 -13.15
CA ALA A 103 -14.86 3.25 -12.60
C ALA A 103 -15.27 3.63 -11.16
N VAL A 104 -16.57 3.92 -10.94
CA VAL A 104 -17.10 4.27 -9.62
C VAL A 104 -16.88 3.15 -8.60
N CYS A 105 -17.14 1.89 -8.98
CA CYS A 105 -16.92 0.75 -8.09
C CYS A 105 -15.44 0.53 -7.78
N MET A 106 -14.52 0.81 -8.69
CA MET A 106 -13.08 0.71 -8.43
C MET A 106 -12.58 1.83 -7.51
N MET A 107 -13.08 3.06 -7.63
CA MET A 107 -12.84 4.13 -6.65
C MET A 107 -13.32 3.71 -5.26
N ALA A 108 -14.54 3.14 -5.18
CA ALA A 108 -15.11 2.64 -3.92
C ALA A 108 -14.29 1.48 -3.33
N ALA A 109 -13.74 0.59 -4.17
CA ALA A 109 -12.85 -0.49 -3.72
C ALA A 109 -11.62 0.07 -2.99
N THR A 110 -10.87 0.94 -3.64
CA THR A 110 -9.67 1.54 -3.05
C THR A 110 -9.99 2.32 -1.79
N ALA A 111 -11.02 3.16 -1.82
CA ALA A 111 -11.47 3.93 -0.66
C ALA A 111 -11.80 3.02 0.54
N THR A 112 -12.47 1.89 0.28
CA THR A 112 -12.81 0.88 1.31
C THR A 112 -11.56 0.23 1.89
N TYR A 113 -10.63 -0.21 1.06
CA TYR A 113 -9.41 -0.86 1.54
C TYR A 113 -8.47 0.09 2.26
N VAL A 114 -8.31 1.34 1.79
CA VAL A 114 -7.52 2.36 2.50
C VAL A 114 -8.16 2.72 3.84
N GLY A 115 -9.49 2.87 3.90
CA GLY A 115 -10.22 3.08 5.15
C GLY A 115 -10.05 1.94 6.15
N ALA A 116 -10.16 0.69 5.67
CA ALA A 116 -9.92 -0.50 6.50
C ALA A 116 -8.45 -0.59 6.96
N GLY A 117 -7.50 -0.27 6.10
CA GLY A 117 -6.08 -0.15 6.43
C GLY A 117 -5.81 0.90 7.51
N ALA A 118 -6.48 2.05 7.46
CA ALA A 118 -6.40 3.09 8.49
C ALA A 118 -6.91 2.59 9.86
N VAL A 119 -8.01 1.86 9.89
CA VAL A 119 -8.52 1.24 11.14
C VAL A 119 -7.54 0.21 11.69
N LEU A 120 -6.94 -0.61 10.85
CA LEU A 120 -5.96 -1.61 11.28
C LEU A 120 -4.68 -0.95 11.79
N SER A 121 -4.20 0.09 11.11
CA SER A 121 -3.07 0.92 11.55
C SER A 121 -3.34 1.58 12.90
N PHE A 122 -4.57 2.08 13.11
CA PHE A 122 -5.00 2.60 14.40
C PHE A 122 -4.98 1.51 15.48
N LYS A 123 -5.46 0.29 15.19
CA LYS A 123 -5.41 -0.84 16.15
C LYS A 123 -3.97 -1.24 16.49
N LEU A 124 -3.09 -1.28 15.51
CA LEU A 124 -1.66 -1.53 15.69
C LEU A 124 -1.03 -0.46 16.60
N ALA A 125 -1.24 0.82 16.29
CA ALA A 125 -0.70 1.95 17.05
C ALA A 125 -1.27 2.02 18.48
N ARG A 126 -2.59 1.81 18.63
CA ARG A 126 -3.28 1.83 19.93
C ARG A 126 -2.79 0.75 20.88
N ARG A 127 -2.34 -0.40 20.37
CA ARG A 127 -1.75 -1.46 21.19
C ARG A 127 -0.53 -0.98 21.99
N TYR A 128 0.21 -0.01 21.46
CA TYR A 128 1.46 0.48 22.04
C TYR A 128 1.38 1.94 22.54
N SER A 129 0.25 2.61 22.34
CA SER A 129 0.07 4.01 22.69
C SER A 129 -1.35 4.32 23.16
N THR A 130 -1.66 5.60 23.40
CA THR A 130 -3.00 6.06 23.76
C THR A 130 -3.88 6.21 22.51
N THR A 131 -5.20 6.13 22.73
CA THR A 131 -6.20 6.29 21.67
C THR A 131 -6.06 7.60 20.88
N PRO A 132 -5.93 8.79 21.53
CA PRO A 132 -5.76 10.05 20.78
C PRO A 132 -4.45 10.09 20.00
N ALA A 133 -3.35 9.58 20.57
CA ALA A 133 -2.06 9.56 19.90
C ALA A 133 -2.06 8.61 18.68
N ALA A 134 -2.72 7.46 18.78
CA ALA A 134 -2.89 6.54 17.66
C ALA A 134 -3.76 7.14 16.55
N LEU A 135 -4.83 7.85 16.91
CA LEU A 135 -5.70 8.53 15.94
C LEU A 135 -4.94 9.62 15.18
N LEU A 136 -4.22 10.49 15.89
CA LEU A 136 -3.40 11.53 15.29
C LEU A 136 -2.33 10.94 14.37
N ALA A 137 -1.67 9.84 14.76
CA ALA A 137 -0.68 9.18 13.93
C ALA A 137 -1.26 8.74 12.58
N VAL A 138 -2.42 8.08 12.58
CA VAL A 138 -3.04 7.57 11.35
C VAL A 138 -3.54 8.72 10.46
N ILE A 139 -4.21 9.73 11.03
CA ILE A 139 -4.68 10.90 10.26
C ILE A 139 -3.50 11.65 9.65
N SER A 140 -2.41 11.83 10.42
CA SER A 140 -1.22 12.52 9.93
C SER A 140 -0.51 11.73 8.81
N ILE A 141 -0.43 10.40 8.91
CA ILE A 141 0.10 9.56 7.81
C ILE A 141 -0.79 9.68 6.59
N TYR A 142 -2.11 9.58 6.75
CA TYR A 142 -3.05 9.65 5.63
C TYR A 142 -2.96 10.99 4.89
N GLY A 143 -3.02 12.13 5.58
CA GLY A 143 -2.99 13.44 4.95
C GLY A 143 -1.60 13.99 4.64
N GLY A 144 -0.57 13.56 5.38
CA GLY A 144 0.79 14.11 5.27
C GLY A 144 1.76 13.24 4.44
N SER A 145 1.26 12.27 3.69
CA SER A 145 2.08 11.39 2.87
C SER A 145 1.44 11.07 1.52
N ASN A 146 2.21 10.45 0.66
CA ASN A 146 1.74 10.00 -0.66
C ASN A 146 0.65 8.89 -0.62
N LEU A 147 0.28 8.38 0.56
CA LEU A 147 -0.86 7.47 0.69
C LEU A 147 -2.16 8.11 0.19
N PHE A 148 -2.36 9.42 0.46
CA PHE A 148 -3.52 10.15 -0.02
C PHE A 148 -3.58 10.16 -1.55
N PHE A 149 -2.47 10.46 -2.23
CA PHE A 149 -2.38 10.45 -3.70
C PHE A 149 -2.78 9.08 -4.27
N TYR A 150 -2.24 7.98 -3.73
CA TYR A 150 -2.58 6.63 -4.21
C TYR A 150 -3.97 6.14 -3.79
N ALA A 151 -4.61 6.84 -2.87
CA ALA A 151 -6.02 6.60 -2.54
C ALA A 151 -6.99 7.37 -3.43
N THR A 152 -6.56 8.47 -4.06
CA THR A 152 -7.44 9.45 -4.71
C THR A 152 -7.13 9.66 -6.20
N ASP A 153 -5.89 9.91 -6.56
CA ASP A 153 -5.47 10.18 -7.95
C ASP A 153 -5.16 8.87 -8.72
N GLN A 154 -4.50 7.91 -8.04
CA GLN A 154 -4.10 6.64 -8.63
C GLN A 154 -4.74 5.42 -7.93
N PRO A 155 -6.08 5.36 -7.81
CA PRO A 155 -6.75 4.36 -6.96
C PRO A 155 -6.69 2.92 -7.49
N LEU A 156 -6.32 2.68 -8.75
CA LEU A 156 -6.12 1.33 -9.29
C LEU A 156 -4.74 0.73 -8.94
N MET A 157 -3.82 1.54 -8.42
CA MET A 157 -2.49 1.08 -8.02
C MET A 157 -2.53 0.16 -6.81
N SER A 158 -1.57 -0.75 -6.72
CA SER A 158 -1.49 -1.77 -5.66
C SER A 158 -1.31 -1.24 -4.23
N HIS A 159 -0.91 0.04 -4.07
CA HIS A 159 -0.42 0.58 -2.80
C HIS A 159 -1.47 0.66 -1.70
N GLY A 160 -2.70 1.13 -2.00
CA GLY A 160 -3.81 1.18 -1.04
C GLY A 160 -4.23 -0.22 -0.57
N TYR A 161 -4.24 -1.18 -1.49
CA TYR A 161 -4.56 -2.59 -1.21
C TYR A 161 -3.46 -3.27 -0.38
N SER A 162 -2.20 -3.01 -0.72
CA SER A 162 -1.05 -3.53 0.00
C SER A 162 -0.97 -2.97 1.43
N TYR A 163 -1.18 -1.66 1.61
CA TYR A 163 -1.29 -1.02 2.92
C TYR A 163 -2.32 -1.72 3.84
N PHE A 164 -3.50 -2.04 3.29
CA PHE A 164 -4.53 -2.81 4.01
C PHE A 164 -4.04 -4.21 4.37
N LEU A 165 -3.54 -4.98 3.38
CA LEU A 165 -3.14 -6.37 3.59
C LEU A 165 -1.99 -6.49 4.60
N VAL A 166 -0.97 -5.65 4.51
CA VAL A 166 0.16 -5.63 5.45
C VAL A 166 -0.32 -5.27 6.86
N SER A 167 -1.19 -4.26 6.98
CA SER A 167 -1.77 -3.89 8.27
C SER A 167 -2.60 -5.01 8.88
N LEU A 168 -3.41 -5.71 8.06
CA LEU A 168 -4.23 -6.85 8.48
C LEU A 168 -3.36 -8.03 8.93
N PHE A 169 -2.36 -8.38 8.13
CA PHE A 169 -1.43 -9.46 8.42
C PHE A 169 -0.69 -9.22 9.75
N CYS A 170 -0.11 -8.03 9.93
CA CYS A 170 0.58 -7.68 11.16
C CYS A 170 -0.35 -7.66 12.38
N TRP A 171 -1.56 -7.11 12.23
CA TRP A 171 -2.56 -7.13 13.30
C TRP A 171 -2.96 -8.54 13.69
N CYS A 172 -3.31 -9.39 12.73
CA CYS A 172 -3.67 -10.78 12.98
C CYS A 172 -2.51 -11.57 13.57
N GLY A 173 -1.27 -11.35 13.12
CA GLY A 173 -0.07 -11.94 13.70
C GLY A 173 0.09 -11.65 15.19
N LEU A 174 -0.11 -10.39 15.60
CA LEU A 174 -0.11 -10.02 17.02
C LEU A 174 -1.26 -10.68 17.80
N ARG A 175 -2.44 -10.81 17.19
CA ARG A 175 -3.59 -11.48 17.82
C ARG A 175 -3.37 -12.98 18.01
N ILE A 176 -2.62 -13.61 17.11
CA ILE A 176 -2.24 -15.02 17.24
C ILE A 176 -1.31 -15.22 18.43
N ILE A 177 -0.37 -14.29 18.66
CA ILE A 177 0.54 -14.34 19.82
C ILE A 177 -0.22 -14.17 21.14
N ASP A 178 -1.26 -13.33 21.18
CA ASP A 178 -2.04 -13.03 22.41
C ASP A 178 -3.09 -14.10 22.76
N GLY A 179 -3.33 -15.07 21.91
CA GLY A 179 -4.46 -16.02 22.01
C GLY A 179 -5.47 -15.78 20.89
N PRO A 180 -5.43 -16.60 19.83
CA PRO A 180 -6.19 -16.35 18.61
C PRO A 180 -7.66 -16.72 18.75
N ARG A 181 -8.49 -15.96 18.05
CA ARG A 181 -9.80 -16.44 17.59
C ARG A 181 -9.63 -17.06 16.20
N ARG A 182 -10.52 -17.99 15.83
CA ARG A 182 -10.52 -18.63 14.49
C ARG A 182 -10.38 -17.65 13.34
N MET A 183 -11.08 -16.50 13.42
CA MET A 183 -11.01 -15.45 12.40
C MET A 183 -9.60 -14.86 12.24
N HIS A 184 -8.84 -14.69 13.33
CA HIS A 184 -7.47 -14.15 13.23
C HIS A 184 -6.54 -15.12 12.49
N VAL A 185 -6.67 -16.43 12.72
CA VAL A 185 -5.90 -17.46 12.00
C VAL A 185 -6.24 -17.45 10.51
N PHE A 186 -7.54 -17.43 10.19
CA PHE A 186 -8.04 -17.41 8.82
C PHE A 186 -7.53 -16.18 8.06
N LEU A 187 -7.75 -14.99 8.62
CA LEU A 187 -7.34 -13.73 7.99
C LEU A 187 -5.82 -13.57 7.90
N PHE A 188 -5.06 -14.10 8.86
CA PHE A 188 -3.60 -14.09 8.81
C PHE A 188 -3.06 -14.85 7.59
N LEU A 189 -3.58 -16.06 7.37
CA LEU A 189 -3.13 -16.90 6.26
C LEU A 189 -3.52 -16.33 4.89
N ILE A 190 -4.76 -15.85 4.76
CA ILE A 190 -5.23 -15.22 3.51
C ILE A 190 -4.48 -13.93 3.23
N SER A 191 -4.38 -13.05 4.23
CA SER A 191 -3.67 -11.77 4.03
C SER A 191 -2.17 -11.97 3.75
N GLY A 192 -1.54 -13.00 4.36
CA GLY A 192 -0.17 -13.37 4.09
C GLY A 192 0.05 -13.83 2.64
N GLY A 193 -0.81 -14.71 2.13
CA GLY A 193 -0.77 -15.16 0.74
C GLY A 193 -1.00 -14.02 -0.25
N LEU A 194 -2.05 -13.20 -0.01
CA LEU A 194 -2.41 -12.09 -0.90
C LEU A 194 -1.38 -10.95 -0.86
N MET A 195 -0.82 -10.57 0.31
CA MET A 195 0.12 -9.44 0.36
C MET A 195 1.39 -9.71 -0.45
N VAL A 196 1.88 -10.97 -0.45
CA VAL A 196 3.04 -11.33 -1.26
C VAL A 196 2.67 -11.47 -2.74
N LEU A 197 1.46 -11.94 -3.06
CA LEU A 197 0.97 -11.96 -4.44
C LEU A 197 0.77 -10.55 -4.99
N VAL A 198 0.22 -9.61 -4.21
CA VAL A 198 0.05 -8.20 -4.61
C VAL A 198 1.40 -7.52 -4.86
N ARG A 199 2.36 -7.75 -3.98
CA ARG A 199 3.73 -7.20 -4.08
C ARG A 199 4.71 -8.20 -3.47
N GLN A 200 5.50 -8.83 -4.31
CA GLN A 200 6.42 -9.92 -3.90
C GLN A 200 7.43 -9.49 -2.83
N LEU A 201 7.89 -8.22 -2.86
CA LEU A 201 8.79 -7.68 -1.85
C LEU A 201 8.18 -7.63 -0.45
N ASN A 202 6.86 -7.73 -0.31
CA ASN A 202 6.20 -7.82 0.99
C ASN A 202 6.54 -9.10 1.78
N VAL A 203 7.25 -10.04 1.19
CA VAL A 203 7.80 -11.20 1.92
C VAL A 203 8.64 -10.76 3.12
N VAL A 204 9.29 -9.60 3.08
CA VAL A 204 10.06 -9.06 4.22
C VAL A 204 9.20 -8.76 5.45
N ILE A 205 7.88 -8.56 5.27
CA ILE A 205 6.94 -8.30 6.37
C ILE A 205 6.79 -9.53 7.29
N LEU A 206 7.08 -10.73 6.80
CA LEU A 206 7.08 -11.96 7.63
C LEU A 206 8.01 -11.85 8.84
N VAL A 207 9.04 -11.02 8.76
CA VAL A 207 9.94 -10.73 9.89
C VAL A 207 9.16 -10.19 11.10
N PHE A 208 8.09 -9.40 10.89
CA PHE A 208 7.35 -8.76 11.98
C PHE A 208 6.70 -9.78 12.93
N PRO A 209 5.76 -10.65 12.50
CA PRO A 209 5.13 -11.59 13.39
C PRO A 209 6.12 -12.63 13.95
N ILE A 210 7.14 -13.05 13.18
CA ILE A 210 8.17 -14.00 13.64
C ILE A 210 8.97 -13.37 14.78
N TRP A 211 9.45 -12.14 14.62
CA TRP A 211 10.18 -11.43 15.68
C TRP A 211 9.33 -11.21 16.92
N MET A 212 8.08 -10.79 16.74
CA MET A 212 7.15 -10.57 17.86
C MET A 212 6.83 -11.87 18.60
N ALA A 213 6.68 -12.98 17.88
CA ALA A 213 6.52 -14.32 18.46
C ALA A 213 7.78 -14.75 19.26
N TRP A 214 8.96 -14.54 18.69
CA TRP A 214 10.23 -14.83 19.37
C TRP A 214 10.39 -14.07 20.70
N ARG A 215 9.94 -12.81 20.73
CA ARG A 215 10.00 -11.93 21.93
C ARG A 215 8.83 -12.11 22.89
N SER A 216 7.84 -12.92 22.54
CA SER A 216 6.68 -13.18 23.41
C SER A 216 7.02 -14.13 24.55
N LYS A 217 6.18 -14.18 25.59
CA LYS A 217 6.36 -15.06 26.73
C LYS A 217 6.34 -16.55 26.34
N GLU A 218 5.51 -16.91 25.38
CA GLU A 218 5.34 -18.28 24.90
C GLU A 218 6.34 -18.65 23.80
N GLY A 219 7.05 -17.67 23.25
CA GLY A 219 8.03 -17.84 22.21
C GLY A 219 7.40 -18.27 20.85
N ILE A 220 8.27 -18.62 19.90
CA ILE A 220 7.85 -19.10 18.58
C ILE A 220 6.99 -20.35 18.67
N ARG A 221 7.37 -21.30 19.54
CA ARG A 221 6.65 -22.58 19.69
C ARG A 221 5.22 -22.40 20.17
N GLY A 222 5.00 -21.53 21.19
CA GLY A 222 3.66 -21.21 21.67
C GLY A 222 2.82 -20.51 20.62
N SER A 223 3.39 -19.52 19.93
CA SER A 223 2.70 -18.81 18.83
C SER A 223 2.36 -19.74 17.67
N TRP A 224 3.24 -20.70 17.35
CA TRP A 224 2.97 -21.75 16.37
C TRP A 224 1.82 -22.65 16.80
N ASN A 225 1.82 -23.12 18.06
CA ASN A 225 0.72 -23.93 18.60
C ASN A 225 -0.61 -23.18 18.55
N ASN A 226 -0.60 -21.87 18.83
CA ASN A 226 -1.77 -21.01 18.70
C ASN A 226 -2.26 -20.95 17.25
N LEU A 227 -1.35 -20.86 16.28
CA LEU A 227 -1.68 -20.81 14.85
C LEU A 227 -2.33 -22.12 14.38
N ILE A 228 -1.73 -23.28 14.70
CA ILE A 228 -2.22 -24.60 14.29
C ILE A 228 -3.31 -25.17 15.21
N GLY A 229 -3.57 -24.57 16.38
CA GLY A 229 -4.55 -25.05 17.36
C GLY A 229 -5.98 -25.14 16.80
N HIS A 230 -6.28 -24.34 15.77
CA HIS A 230 -7.53 -24.39 15.01
C HIS A 230 -7.35 -25.11 13.67
N ARG A 231 -6.96 -26.38 13.67
CA ARG A 231 -6.51 -27.16 12.49
C ARG A 231 -7.39 -26.98 11.24
N GLY A 232 -8.72 -27.11 11.36
CA GLY A 232 -9.62 -26.95 10.23
C GLY A 232 -9.59 -25.55 9.64
N VAL A 233 -9.53 -24.51 10.47
CA VAL A 233 -9.41 -23.11 10.03
C VAL A 233 -8.03 -22.81 9.46
N PHE A 234 -6.98 -23.42 10.03
CA PHE A 234 -5.62 -23.31 9.49
C PHE A 234 -5.56 -23.90 8.08
N VAL A 235 -6.03 -25.12 7.87
CA VAL A 235 -6.05 -25.77 6.55
C VAL A 235 -6.89 -24.97 5.56
N LEU A 236 -8.09 -24.53 5.96
CA LEU A 236 -8.96 -23.72 5.11
C LEU A 236 -8.31 -22.38 4.76
N GLY A 237 -7.76 -21.66 5.73
CA GLY A 237 -7.10 -20.37 5.50
C GLY A 237 -5.87 -20.50 4.61
N LEU A 238 -5.08 -21.56 4.79
CA LEU A 238 -3.93 -21.84 3.93
C LEU A 238 -4.39 -22.17 2.50
N ALA A 239 -5.39 -23.04 2.34
CA ALA A 239 -5.94 -23.39 1.04
C ALA A 239 -6.48 -22.13 0.31
N VAL A 240 -7.32 -21.34 0.97
CA VAL A 240 -7.87 -20.09 0.38
C VAL A 240 -6.76 -19.08 0.06
N GLY A 241 -5.74 -18.95 0.93
CA GLY A 241 -4.60 -18.05 0.67
C GLY A 241 -3.69 -18.52 -0.48
N LEU A 242 -3.66 -19.82 -0.78
CA LEU A 242 -2.86 -20.40 -1.86
C LEU A 242 -3.61 -20.45 -3.20
N VAL A 243 -4.95 -20.49 -3.22
CA VAL A 243 -5.75 -20.52 -4.47
C VAL A 243 -5.32 -19.43 -5.44
N PRO A 244 -5.15 -18.15 -5.04
CA PRO A 244 -4.68 -17.10 -5.96
C PRO A 244 -3.31 -17.40 -6.59
N TRP A 245 -2.40 -18.02 -5.85
CA TRP A 245 -1.08 -18.40 -6.35
C TRP A 245 -1.17 -19.56 -7.37
N VAL A 246 -2.05 -20.51 -7.13
CA VAL A 246 -2.30 -21.60 -8.09
C VAL A 246 -2.88 -21.04 -9.40
N LEU A 247 -3.87 -20.16 -9.32
CA LEU A 247 -4.45 -19.50 -10.49
C LEU A 247 -3.41 -18.67 -11.26
N GLN A 248 -2.57 -17.92 -10.54
CA GLN A 248 -1.48 -17.16 -11.13
C GLN A 248 -0.44 -18.08 -11.81
N SER A 249 -0.09 -19.22 -11.20
CA SER A 249 0.84 -20.21 -11.78
C SER A 249 0.26 -20.87 -13.03
N ILE A 250 -1.03 -21.19 -13.03
CA ILE A 250 -1.73 -21.71 -14.22
C ILE A 250 -1.66 -20.71 -15.37
N TYR A 251 -1.91 -19.42 -15.11
CA TYR A 251 -1.76 -18.36 -16.10
C TYR A 251 -0.33 -18.28 -16.66
N TRP A 252 0.67 -18.24 -15.78
CA TRP A 252 2.07 -18.21 -16.23
C TRP A 252 2.40 -19.41 -17.10
N HIS A 253 2.02 -20.63 -16.67
CA HIS A 253 2.24 -21.83 -17.46
C HIS A 253 1.53 -21.79 -18.83
N TYR A 254 0.31 -21.30 -18.87
CA TYR A 254 -0.44 -21.12 -20.12
C TYR A 254 0.26 -20.15 -21.09
N ILE A 255 0.81 -19.05 -20.58
CA ILE A 255 1.42 -18.01 -21.43
C ILE A 255 2.88 -18.35 -21.78
N THR A 256 3.69 -18.80 -20.82
CA THR A 256 5.15 -18.93 -20.95
C THR A 256 5.63 -20.38 -21.07
N GLY A 257 4.86 -21.36 -20.61
CA GLY A 257 5.26 -22.73 -20.40
C GLY A 257 5.86 -23.03 -19.02
N ASP A 258 6.18 -21.99 -18.22
CA ASP A 258 6.76 -22.10 -16.90
C ASP A 258 5.71 -21.88 -15.78
N TRP A 259 5.80 -22.65 -14.69
CA TRP A 259 4.90 -22.51 -13.54
C TRP A 259 5.14 -21.25 -12.69
N TYR A 260 6.27 -20.60 -12.89
CA TYR A 260 6.61 -19.31 -12.32
C TYR A 260 7.24 -18.43 -13.40
N ALA A 261 6.70 -17.23 -13.58
CA ALA A 261 7.25 -16.24 -14.47
C ALA A 261 7.29 -14.87 -13.78
N ASN A 262 8.46 -14.23 -13.82
CA ASN A 262 8.57 -12.82 -13.43
C ASN A 262 8.25 -11.96 -14.64
N GLY A 263 7.06 -11.35 -14.67
CA GLY A 263 6.62 -10.52 -15.78
C GLY A 263 7.62 -9.40 -16.12
N TYR A 264 8.22 -8.78 -15.11
CA TYR A 264 9.20 -7.71 -15.29
C TYR A 264 10.48 -8.16 -16.02
N ALA A 265 10.91 -9.42 -15.84
CA ALA A 265 12.08 -9.94 -16.52
C ALA A 265 11.92 -9.95 -18.06
N TYR A 266 10.68 -10.07 -18.57
CA TYR A 266 10.40 -10.00 -20.00
C TYR A 266 10.50 -8.59 -20.58
N LYS A 267 10.54 -7.56 -19.74
CA LYS A 267 10.89 -6.17 -20.10
C LYS A 267 12.34 -5.81 -19.80
N GLU A 268 13.18 -6.80 -19.49
CA GLU A 268 14.57 -6.57 -19.07
C GLU A 268 14.66 -5.69 -17.80
N GLU A 269 13.63 -5.74 -16.95
CA GLU A 269 13.61 -5.04 -15.67
C GLU A 269 14.13 -5.97 -14.57
N TYR A 270 15.17 -5.57 -13.84
CA TYR A 270 15.90 -6.43 -12.93
C TYR A 270 16.47 -5.69 -11.71
N PHE A 271 17.02 -6.44 -10.77
CA PHE A 271 17.74 -5.91 -9.61
C PHE A 271 19.24 -5.83 -9.90
N GLU A 272 19.85 -4.67 -9.59
CA GLU A 272 21.29 -4.39 -9.68
C GLU A 272 21.86 -4.26 -8.26
N PHE A 273 22.13 -5.38 -7.61
CA PHE A 273 22.62 -5.39 -6.22
C PHE A 273 24.03 -4.80 -6.04
N ASP A 274 24.78 -4.68 -7.09
CA ASP A 274 26.09 -4.01 -7.14
C ASP A 274 25.99 -2.47 -7.24
N LYS A 275 24.79 -1.95 -7.56
CA LYS A 275 24.53 -0.51 -7.77
C LYS A 275 23.48 0.07 -6.83
N MET A 276 23.33 -0.49 -5.63
CA MET A 276 22.35 -0.01 -4.67
C MET A 276 22.52 1.46 -4.30
N VAL A 277 21.43 2.21 -4.30
CA VAL A 277 21.40 3.66 -4.02
C VAL A 277 20.40 4.05 -2.91
N PRO A 278 20.52 3.51 -1.69
CA PRO A 278 19.52 3.73 -0.63
C PRO A 278 19.37 5.21 -0.25
N GLY A 279 20.46 6.00 -0.36
CA GLY A 279 20.42 7.44 -0.14
C GLY A 279 19.51 8.17 -1.14
N LEU A 280 19.49 7.75 -2.40
CA LEU A 280 18.61 8.35 -3.41
C LEU A 280 17.14 7.98 -3.20
N VAL A 281 16.87 6.74 -2.79
CA VAL A 281 15.52 6.31 -2.40
C VAL A 281 14.93 7.19 -1.31
N LEU A 282 15.75 7.66 -0.38
CA LEU A 282 15.31 8.48 0.75
C LEU A 282 15.32 9.98 0.45
N PHE A 283 16.31 10.50 -0.25
CA PHE A 283 16.63 11.94 -0.27
C PHE A 283 16.71 12.57 -1.68
N SER A 284 16.40 11.84 -2.75
CA SER A 284 16.47 12.41 -4.10
C SER A 284 15.31 13.38 -4.38
N PRO A 285 15.52 14.47 -5.16
CA PRO A 285 14.41 15.25 -5.71
C PRO A 285 13.57 14.43 -6.69
N ARG A 286 14.09 13.28 -7.16
CA ARG A 286 13.40 12.33 -8.01
C ARG A 286 12.72 11.27 -7.12
N ASN A 287 11.53 11.55 -6.65
CA ASN A 287 10.69 10.67 -5.83
C ASN A 287 11.25 10.25 -4.45
N GLY A 288 12.27 10.93 -3.90
CA GLY A 288 12.84 10.59 -2.60
C GLY A 288 11.77 10.58 -1.49
N TRP A 289 11.71 9.50 -0.73
CA TRP A 289 10.64 9.29 0.25
C TRP A 289 10.50 10.40 1.29
N LEU A 290 11.61 10.82 1.90
CA LEU A 290 11.61 11.85 2.92
C LEU A 290 11.48 13.27 2.33
N VAL A 291 11.73 13.43 1.03
CA VAL A 291 11.55 14.70 0.32
C VAL A 291 10.07 14.96 0.07
N TYR A 292 9.33 13.96 -0.42
CA TYR A 292 7.92 14.08 -0.75
C TYR A 292 6.98 13.73 0.42
N SER A 293 7.48 13.10 1.47
CA SER A 293 6.73 12.79 2.68
C SER A 293 7.55 13.12 3.93
N PRO A 294 7.90 14.41 4.15
CA PRO A 294 8.85 14.81 5.20
C PRO A 294 8.34 14.54 6.62
N ILE A 295 7.06 14.28 6.79
CA ILE A 295 6.47 13.84 8.06
C ILE A 295 7.17 12.58 8.62
N PHE A 296 7.74 11.76 7.76
CA PHE A 296 8.44 10.53 8.16
C PHE A 296 9.82 10.77 8.79
N PHE A 297 10.40 11.96 8.72
CA PHE A 297 11.56 12.30 9.57
C PHE A 297 11.24 12.13 11.06
N ILE A 298 10.05 12.55 11.48
CA ILE A 298 9.56 12.40 12.85
C ILE A 298 9.41 10.91 13.20
N VAL A 299 8.83 10.14 12.28
CA VAL A 299 8.58 8.70 12.46
C VAL A 299 9.91 7.96 12.60
N ILE A 300 10.86 8.19 11.68
CA ILE A 300 12.18 7.51 11.70
C ILE A 300 12.98 7.92 12.91
N GLY A 301 13.03 9.22 13.26
CA GLY A 301 13.71 9.69 14.47
C GLY A 301 13.17 9.01 15.73
N THR A 302 11.83 8.92 15.85
CA THR A 302 11.20 8.21 16.98
C THR A 302 11.52 6.72 16.94
N LEU A 303 11.46 6.09 15.76
CA LEU A 303 11.76 4.67 15.59
C LEU A 303 13.19 4.33 16.03
N LEU A 304 14.18 5.13 15.63
CA LEU A 304 15.59 4.97 16.03
C LEU A 304 15.76 5.07 17.56
N ILE A 305 15.16 6.08 18.18
CA ILE A 305 15.19 6.25 19.64
C ILE A 305 14.57 5.04 20.36
N GLN A 306 13.42 4.54 19.88
CA GLN A 306 12.73 3.42 20.51
C GLN A 306 13.45 2.08 20.25
N THR A 307 14.11 1.94 19.10
CA THR A 307 14.97 0.79 18.78
C THR A 307 16.15 0.70 19.75
N TRP A 308 16.81 1.83 20.00
CA TRP A 308 17.90 1.91 20.98
C TRP A 308 17.43 1.57 22.40
N ARG A 309 16.21 1.97 22.76
CA ARG A 309 15.58 1.66 24.06
C ARG A 309 14.97 0.25 24.14
N ASP A 310 15.11 -0.57 23.10
CA ASP A 310 14.51 -1.93 22.98
C ASP A 310 12.99 -1.98 23.25
N ARG A 311 12.26 -1.00 22.77
CA ARG A 311 10.82 -0.88 23.06
C ARG A 311 9.95 -1.58 22.01
N GLY A 312 9.21 -2.60 22.47
CA GLY A 312 8.15 -3.26 21.70
C GLY A 312 8.59 -3.69 20.30
N PRO A 313 7.83 -3.32 19.24
CA PRO A 313 8.11 -3.71 17.86
C PRO A 313 9.12 -2.79 17.14
N ALA A 314 9.84 -1.90 17.81
CA ALA A 314 10.72 -0.92 17.15
C ALA A 314 11.79 -1.59 16.27
N ARG A 315 12.48 -2.62 16.81
CA ARG A 315 13.56 -3.31 16.08
C ARG A 315 13.09 -4.02 14.82
N PRO A 316 12.03 -4.87 14.83
CA PRO A 316 11.56 -5.49 13.60
C PRO A 316 11.02 -4.47 12.59
N ILE A 317 10.38 -3.38 13.01
CA ILE A 317 9.95 -2.31 12.11
C ILE A 317 11.15 -1.64 11.42
N LEU A 318 12.22 -1.32 12.19
CA LEU A 318 13.43 -0.74 11.63
C LEU A 318 14.14 -1.70 10.66
N LEU A 319 14.21 -2.99 11.00
CA LEU A 319 14.80 -4.01 10.14
C LEU A 319 14.04 -4.15 8.82
N ILE A 320 12.70 -4.25 8.89
CA ILE A 320 11.84 -4.32 7.70
C ILE A 320 12.02 -3.07 6.83
N PHE A 321 12.01 -1.89 7.44
CA PHE A 321 12.25 -0.64 6.73
C PHE A 321 13.59 -0.64 6.01
N ALA A 322 14.68 -1.00 6.71
CA ALA A 322 16.02 -1.06 6.13
C ALA A 322 16.10 -2.06 4.97
N LEU A 323 15.56 -3.27 5.15
CA LEU A 323 15.51 -4.28 4.10
C LEU A 323 14.70 -3.82 2.89
N THR A 324 13.55 -3.17 3.11
CA THR A 324 12.70 -2.65 2.03
C THR A 324 13.42 -1.56 1.24
N VAL A 325 14.09 -0.62 1.93
CA VAL A 325 14.88 0.45 1.27
C VAL A 325 16.02 -0.15 0.47
N LEU A 326 16.77 -1.12 1.02
CA LEU A 326 17.87 -1.78 0.33
C LEU A 326 17.38 -2.51 -0.93
N LEU A 327 16.31 -3.30 -0.83
CA LEU A 327 15.76 -4.02 -1.98
C LEU A 327 15.28 -3.08 -3.08
N TYR A 328 14.53 -2.04 -2.73
CA TYR A 328 14.11 -1.05 -3.73
C TYR A 328 15.27 -0.25 -4.31
N SER A 329 16.35 -0.02 -3.54
CA SER A 329 17.53 0.70 -4.03
C SER A 329 18.34 -0.10 -5.04
N ALA A 330 18.16 -1.42 -5.07
CA ALA A 330 18.75 -2.31 -6.06
C ALA A 330 17.92 -2.44 -7.34
N TRP A 331 16.68 -1.92 -7.37
CA TRP A 331 15.86 -1.95 -8.57
C TRP A 331 16.42 -1.02 -9.65
N TRP A 332 16.54 -1.45 -10.90
CA TRP A 332 17.12 -0.67 -11.99
C TRP A 332 16.49 0.73 -12.13
N CYS A 333 15.18 0.81 -11.97
CA CYS A 333 14.40 2.05 -11.91
C CYS A 333 14.10 2.39 -10.44
N TRP A 334 15.16 2.63 -9.63
CA TRP A 334 15.02 2.86 -8.18
C TRP A 334 14.04 3.97 -7.81
N TRP A 335 13.80 4.93 -8.71
CA TRP A 335 12.82 6.03 -8.51
C TRP A 335 11.37 5.65 -8.81
N LEU A 336 11.11 4.42 -9.26
CA LEU A 336 9.78 3.85 -9.55
C LEU A 336 8.98 4.60 -10.63
N GLY A 337 9.64 5.13 -11.66
CA GLY A 337 9.02 5.79 -12.81
C GLY A 337 8.33 7.10 -12.45
N GLY A 338 7.21 7.42 -13.10
CA GLY A 338 6.40 8.61 -12.86
C GLY A 338 5.56 8.53 -11.58
N ALA A 339 6.17 8.13 -10.47
CA ALA A 339 5.48 8.06 -9.18
C ALA A 339 5.42 9.43 -8.50
N TYR A 340 4.41 9.66 -7.68
CA TYR A 340 4.39 10.75 -6.70
C TYR A 340 5.02 10.25 -5.40
N GLY A 341 6.21 10.75 -5.08
CA GLY A 341 6.99 10.30 -3.95
C GLY A 341 7.36 8.80 -4.03
N TYR A 342 7.96 8.26 -2.97
CA TYR A 342 8.42 6.89 -2.99
C TYR A 342 7.32 5.90 -2.64
N ARG A 343 6.53 5.50 -3.66
CA ARG A 343 5.34 4.64 -3.52
C ARG A 343 5.61 3.27 -2.89
N GLY A 344 6.83 2.74 -3.05
CA GLY A 344 7.21 1.42 -2.54
C GLY A 344 7.18 1.29 -1.01
N LEU A 345 7.23 2.40 -0.26
CA LEU A 345 7.22 2.39 1.20
C LEU A 345 5.82 2.54 1.83
N ILE A 346 4.78 2.78 1.03
CA ILE A 346 3.39 2.88 1.50
C ILE A 346 2.95 1.61 2.23
N ASP A 347 3.44 0.45 1.80
CA ASP A 347 3.15 -0.84 2.39
C ASP A 347 3.46 -0.89 3.90
N LEU A 348 4.46 -0.10 4.36
CA LEU A 348 4.91 -0.05 5.75
C LEU A 348 4.14 0.96 6.62
N TYR A 349 3.27 1.79 6.05
CA TYR A 349 2.65 2.90 6.78
C TYR A 349 1.79 2.46 7.96
N GLY A 350 1.19 1.26 7.88
CA GLY A 350 0.49 0.67 9.02
C GLY A 350 1.40 0.38 10.22
N LEU A 351 2.62 -0.07 9.97
CA LEU A 351 3.63 -0.28 11.00
C LEU A 351 4.21 1.05 11.51
N PHE A 352 4.38 2.04 10.64
CA PHE A 352 4.88 3.38 11.01
C PHE A 352 3.91 4.18 11.87
N ALA A 353 2.63 3.82 11.89
CA ALA A 353 1.68 4.40 12.84
C ALA A 353 2.07 4.14 14.31
N ILE A 354 2.82 3.07 14.61
CA ILE A 354 3.27 2.74 15.97
C ILE A 354 4.30 3.78 16.50
N PRO A 355 5.47 3.98 15.85
CA PRO A 355 6.42 4.98 16.30
C PRO A 355 5.83 6.40 16.26
N PHE A 356 4.98 6.71 15.29
CA PHE A 356 4.35 8.01 15.26
C PHE A 356 3.37 8.24 16.43
N ALA A 357 2.62 7.22 16.84
CA ALA A 357 1.79 7.31 18.03
C ALA A 357 2.64 7.43 19.32
N TRP A 358 3.84 6.88 19.39
CA TRP A 358 4.75 7.14 20.51
C TRP A 358 5.20 8.60 20.55
N PHE A 359 5.51 9.20 19.39
CA PHE A 359 5.81 10.63 19.30
C PHE A 359 4.65 11.47 19.83
N PHE A 360 3.43 11.28 19.31
CA PHE A 360 2.26 12.04 19.77
C PHE A 360 1.97 11.86 21.26
N ARG A 361 2.12 10.64 21.78
CA ARG A 361 1.98 10.41 23.22
C ARG A 361 3.00 11.23 24.03
N SER A 362 4.21 11.40 23.52
CA SER A 362 5.23 12.23 24.17
C SER A 362 4.87 13.71 24.09
N VAL A 363 4.44 14.20 22.95
CA VAL A 363 3.97 15.58 22.72
C VAL A 363 2.78 15.92 23.64
N MET A 364 1.81 15.02 23.78
CA MET A 364 0.65 15.22 24.66
C MET A 364 1.01 15.33 26.15
N ARG A 365 2.17 14.84 26.56
CA ARG A 365 2.70 14.98 27.92
C ARG A 365 3.56 16.23 28.10
N GLY A 366 3.93 16.89 27.00
CA GLY A 366 4.73 18.10 26.98
C GLY A 366 3.95 19.38 27.25
N SER A 367 4.65 20.51 27.17
CA SER A 367 4.08 21.84 27.34
C SER A 367 3.05 22.20 26.26
N TRP A 368 2.20 23.18 26.55
CA TRP A 368 1.27 23.76 25.56
C TRP A 368 2.02 24.28 24.32
N SER A 369 3.13 24.97 24.52
CA SER A 369 3.96 25.51 23.43
C SER A 369 4.44 24.40 22.49
N LEU A 370 4.88 23.26 23.04
CA LEU A 370 5.27 22.10 22.23
C LEU A 370 4.08 21.54 21.42
N ARG A 371 2.90 21.44 22.04
CA ARG A 371 1.70 20.93 21.36
C ARG A 371 1.28 21.84 20.21
N ILE A 372 1.28 23.17 20.42
CA ILE A 372 0.98 24.15 19.38
C ILE A 372 2.03 24.08 18.27
N PHE A 373 3.32 24.07 18.61
CA PHE A 373 4.40 23.95 17.62
C PHE A 373 4.23 22.72 16.74
N VAL A 374 3.99 21.54 17.35
CA VAL A 374 3.81 20.29 16.60
C VAL A 374 2.55 20.35 15.74
N LEU A 375 1.45 20.93 16.24
CA LEU A 375 0.22 21.10 15.43
C LEU A 375 0.48 21.98 14.20
N VAL A 376 1.12 23.13 14.38
CA VAL A 376 1.46 24.04 13.27
C VAL A 376 2.38 23.34 12.26
N LEU A 377 3.42 22.63 12.75
CA LEU A 377 4.32 21.87 11.89
C LEU A 377 3.56 20.80 11.09
N LEU A 378 2.67 20.04 11.70
CA LEU A 378 1.86 19.03 11.01
C LEU A 378 0.94 19.64 9.96
N CYS A 379 0.27 20.76 10.28
CA CYS A 379 -0.55 21.48 9.31
C CYS A 379 0.29 21.95 8.11
N ALA A 380 1.49 22.47 8.37
CA ALA A 380 2.40 22.90 7.30
C ALA A 380 2.87 21.72 6.43
N LEU A 381 3.23 20.57 7.04
CA LEU A 381 3.64 19.37 6.31
C LEU A 381 2.50 18.77 5.49
N ILE A 382 1.28 18.75 6.03
CA ILE A 382 0.07 18.30 5.30
C ILE A 382 -0.22 19.27 4.14
N ARG A 383 -0.18 20.59 4.36
CA ARG A 383 -0.36 21.58 3.29
C ARG A 383 0.69 21.43 2.19
N LEU A 384 1.96 21.19 2.59
CA LEU A 384 3.04 20.93 1.64
C LEU A 384 2.73 19.67 0.80
N ASN A 385 2.30 18.57 1.42
CA ASN A 385 1.95 17.35 0.70
C ASN A 385 0.83 17.58 -0.33
N PHE A 386 -0.25 18.29 0.05
CA PHE A 386 -1.34 18.62 -0.87
C PHE A 386 -0.86 19.53 -2.00
N GLY A 387 -0.10 20.58 -1.70
CA GLY A 387 0.44 21.48 -2.72
C GLY A 387 1.37 20.75 -3.70
N MET A 388 2.22 19.85 -3.20
CA MET A 388 3.06 19.02 -4.07
C MET A 388 2.23 18.07 -4.96
N MET A 389 1.07 17.60 -4.49
CA MET A 389 0.14 16.80 -5.30
C MET A 389 -0.55 17.64 -6.38
N GLU A 390 -1.01 18.85 -6.05
CA GLU A 390 -1.62 19.79 -7.01
C GLU A 390 -0.68 20.14 -8.16
N HIS A 391 0.64 20.22 -7.88
CA HIS A 391 1.68 20.49 -8.86
C HIS A 391 2.27 19.23 -9.51
N TYR A 392 1.70 18.04 -9.22
CA TYR A 392 2.24 16.80 -9.76
C TYR A 392 2.12 16.78 -11.30
N ASP A 393 3.26 16.52 -11.94
CA ASP A 393 3.38 16.30 -13.36
C ASP A 393 4.35 15.12 -13.59
N PHE A 394 3.93 14.17 -14.40
CA PHE A 394 4.71 12.96 -14.69
C PHE A 394 6.14 13.28 -15.15
N ASP A 395 6.29 14.19 -16.11
CA ASP A 395 7.61 14.54 -16.65
C ASP A 395 8.46 15.30 -15.63
N ARG A 396 7.85 16.20 -14.87
CA ARG A 396 8.52 17.00 -13.85
C ARG A 396 9.11 16.13 -12.74
N TYR A 397 8.41 15.08 -12.31
CA TYR A 397 8.81 14.24 -11.18
C TYR A 397 9.60 12.99 -11.58
N SER A 398 9.56 12.57 -12.84
CA SER A 398 10.26 11.37 -13.31
C SER A 398 11.54 11.68 -14.08
N VAL A 399 11.45 12.49 -15.14
CA VAL A 399 12.55 12.70 -16.09
C VAL A 399 13.34 13.97 -15.77
N ALA A 400 12.64 15.07 -15.47
CA ALA A 400 13.22 16.39 -15.28
C ALA A 400 13.39 16.78 -13.81
N ALA A 401 13.20 15.86 -12.86
CA ALA A 401 13.32 16.13 -11.43
C ALA A 401 14.73 16.58 -11.04
N SER A 402 14.83 17.76 -10.47
CA SER A 402 16.06 18.35 -9.97
C SER A 402 15.78 19.21 -8.74
N TRP A 403 16.80 19.48 -7.92
CA TRP A 403 16.63 20.33 -6.75
C TRP A 403 16.13 21.75 -7.08
N PRO A 404 16.60 22.45 -8.13
CA PRO A 404 16.04 23.75 -8.51
C PRO A 404 14.54 23.70 -8.79
N LYS A 405 14.08 22.70 -9.55
CA LYS A 405 12.63 22.51 -9.83
C LYS A 405 11.81 22.16 -8.59
N PHE A 406 12.38 21.34 -7.69
CA PHE A 406 11.73 21.03 -6.42
C PHE A 406 11.50 22.29 -5.59
N PHE A 407 12.53 23.16 -5.46
CA PHE A 407 12.40 24.40 -4.69
C PHE A 407 11.52 25.44 -5.39
N GLU A 408 11.44 25.45 -6.71
CA GLU A 408 10.46 26.25 -7.45
C GLU A 408 9.03 25.89 -7.04
N VAL A 409 8.66 24.60 -7.08
CA VAL A 409 7.34 24.13 -6.66
C VAL A 409 7.06 24.45 -5.18
N VAL A 410 8.03 24.26 -4.29
CA VAL A 410 7.87 24.62 -2.88
C VAL A 410 7.65 26.13 -2.71
N GLY A 411 8.31 26.96 -3.53
CA GLY A 411 8.14 28.40 -3.57
C GLY A 411 6.73 28.80 -4.01
N ASP A 412 6.21 28.18 -5.07
CA ASP A 412 4.85 28.42 -5.58
C ASP A 412 3.80 28.04 -4.52
N ILE A 413 3.93 26.88 -3.88
CA ILE A 413 3.06 26.44 -2.78
C ILE A 413 3.09 27.45 -1.61
N ALA A 414 4.26 27.98 -1.27
CA ALA A 414 4.43 28.95 -0.18
C ALA A 414 3.81 30.33 -0.56
N ALA A 415 3.85 30.70 -1.84
CA ALA A 415 3.22 31.91 -2.35
C ALA A 415 1.69 31.81 -2.49
N GLY A 416 1.15 30.60 -2.39
CA GLY A 416 -0.29 30.35 -2.54
C GLY A 416 -0.75 30.24 -4.01
N ASN A 417 0.19 30.00 -4.91
CA ASN A 417 -0.05 29.79 -6.33
C ASN A 417 -0.35 28.31 -6.62
#